data_5edb6c82b3e1d7e8de848565156b34c9
#
_entry.id   5edb6c82b3e1d7e8de848565156b34c9
#
_cell.length_a   1.000
_cell.length_b   1.000
_cell.length_c   1.000
_cell.angle_alpha   90.00
_cell.angle_beta   90.00
_cell.angle_gamma   90.00
#
_symmetry.space_group_name_H-M   'P 1'
#
loop_
_entity.id
_entity.type
_entity.pdbx_description
1 polymer ?
#
loop_
_entity_poly.entity_id
_entity_poly.type
_entity_poly.pdbx_seq_one_letter_code
_entity_poly.pdbx_strand_id
1 'polypeptide(L)'
;MKRVSYWLLLLVSITLVFSSCSEIEEDATDNSITTTTSDDSTDNSSSSTDNSSGLFIAVGASGTLLTSSDGTTWTSQTTGTSNNLRSVAYDGSSTLVAVGYSGTIITSSDGTTWTSRTSGTTNDINNVSYDSSSGAFAAVGDNGTLLTSSDGSTWTDKTSSCGMTENIWDIDLSNSSIGVALGDNGSIYTSADNGDSCTSRTSGATVEFNELYYGNSTFVALGDNGTILSSTDGITWTARTSGTTDSLYSGTYGNSNYVAVGAWGNLLTASDATSTWTSNRTYTQDATSTTSVNTHLYGIAYGNSIWVMVGQSGNIYNTSDGTISTSMVVTSRTSGT
;
A
#
# COMPACT_ATOMS: atom_id res chain seq x y z
N MET A 1 2.87 -66.76 -1.86
CA MET A 1 2.83 -65.87 -0.71
C MET A 1 3.96 -64.83 -0.81
N LYS A 2 3.74 -63.70 -1.42
CA LYS A 2 4.58 -62.47 -1.41
C LYS A 2 4.02 -61.50 -2.48
N ARG A 3 2.92 -60.83 -2.19
CA ARG A 3 2.44 -59.68 -2.99
C ARG A 3 1.39 -58.92 -2.21
N VAL A 4 1.73 -58.32 -1.08
CA VAL A 4 0.84 -57.38 -0.37
C VAL A 4 1.65 -56.28 0.37
N SER A 5 2.72 -55.79 -0.15
CA SER A 5 3.51 -54.77 0.60
C SER A 5 3.91 -53.52 -0.20
N TYR A 6 3.38 -53.33 -1.40
CA TYR A 6 3.80 -52.16 -2.21
C TYR A 6 2.75 -51.07 -2.39
N TRP A 7 1.54 -51.26 -1.88
CA TRP A 7 0.46 -50.27 -2.05
C TRP A 7 0.26 -49.33 -0.86
N LEU A 8 0.91 -49.62 0.28
CA LEU A 8 0.74 -48.79 1.48
C LEU A 8 1.78 -47.66 1.58
N LEU A 9 2.87 -47.73 0.81
CA LEU A 9 3.94 -46.72 0.80
C LEU A 9 3.71 -45.61 -0.23
N LEU A 10 2.76 -45.82 -1.18
CA LEU A 10 2.46 -44.80 -2.21
C LEU A 10 1.34 -43.84 -1.78
N LEU A 11 0.55 -44.21 -0.75
CA LEU A 11 -0.52 -43.37 -0.22
C LEU A 11 -0.06 -42.41 0.87
N VAL A 12 1.11 -42.63 1.48
CA VAL A 12 1.67 -41.72 2.50
C VAL A 12 2.50 -40.62 1.88
N SER A 13 3.01 -40.83 0.65
CA SER A 13 3.76 -39.77 -0.05
C SER A 13 2.90 -38.77 -0.79
N ILE A 14 1.63 -39.08 -1.05
CA ILE A 14 0.72 -38.15 -1.74
C ILE A 14 0.02 -37.20 -0.78
N THR A 15 -0.15 -37.57 0.49
CA THR A 15 -0.76 -36.71 1.51
C THR A 15 0.21 -35.70 2.12
N LEU A 16 1.51 -35.88 1.93
CA LEU A 16 2.54 -34.93 2.41
C LEU A 16 2.87 -33.84 1.38
N VAL A 17 2.46 -34.00 0.13
CA VAL A 17 2.70 -33.01 -0.94
C VAL A 17 1.58 -31.96 -0.98
N PHE A 18 0.40 -32.25 -0.41
CA PHE A 18 -0.70 -31.28 -0.36
C PHE A 18 -0.73 -30.38 0.88
N SER A 19 0.05 -30.69 1.92
CA SER A 19 0.14 -29.82 3.11
C SER A 19 1.28 -28.79 3.03
N SER A 20 2.18 -28.90 2.06
CA SER A 20 3.23 -27.91 1.83
C SER A 20 2.92 -26.90 0.71
N CYS A 21 1.77 -27.06 0.06
CA CYS A 21 1.34 -26.15 -1.00
C CYS A 21 0.37 -25.07 -0.51
N SER A 22 -0.08 -25.13 0.75
CA SER A 22 -0.95 -24.12 1.35
C SER A 22 -0.21 -22.98 2.06
N GLU A 23 1.12 -23.12 2.24
CA GLU A 23 1.95 -22.07 2.86
C GLU A 23 2.75 -21.24 1.82
N ILE A 24 2.64 -21.52 0.53
CA ILE A 24 3.38 -20.81 -0.53
C ILE A 24 2.47 -19.80 -1.26
N GLU A 25 1.18 -19.80 -1.02
CA GLU A 25 0.25 -18.88 -1.72
C GLU A 25 0.07 -17.51 -1.04
N GLU A 26 0.54 -17.28 0.17
CA GLU A 26 0.42 -15.97 0.83
C GLU A 26 1.55 -14.99 0.48
N ASP A 27 2.68 -15.45 -0.08
CA ASP A 27 3.85 -14.60 -0.29
C ASP A 27 4.10 -14.16 -1.74
N ALA A 28 3.21 -14.46 -2.67
CA ALA A 28 3.42 -14.15 -4.09
C ALA A 28 2.60 -12.96 -4.62
N THR A 29 1.92 -12.20 -3.77
CA THR A 29 0.86 -11.29 -4.22
C THR A 29 0.90 -9.87 -3.66
N ASP A 30 2.01 -9.45 -3.06
CA ASP A 30 2.13 -8.08 -2.61
C ASP A 30 2.56 -7.17 -3.77
N ASN A 31 1.57 -6.74 -4.55
CA ASN A 31 1.70 -5.68 -5.54
C ASN A 31 1.05 -4.42 -4.95
N SER A 32 1.78 -3.68 -4.13
CA SER A 32 1.32 -2.36 -3.70
C SER A 32 1.54 -1.35 -4.82
N ILE A 33 0.56 -0.50 -5.06
CA ILE A 33 0.77 0.78 -5.76
C ILE A 33 0.84 1.86 -4.70
N THR A 34 1.94 2.57 -4.68
CA THR A 34 1.97 3.91 -4.14
C THR A 34 2.05 4.84 -5.34
N THR A 35 1.05 5.66 -5.57
CA THR A 35 1.20 6.77 -6.49
C THR A 35 1.70 7.94 -5.70
N THR A 36 2.79 8.49 -6.13
CA THR A 36 3.17 9.82 -5.76
C THR A 36 2.66 10.73 -6.86
N THR A 37 1.44 11.24 -6.70
CA THR A 37 1.07 12.46 -7.36
C THR A 37 1.58 13.58 -6.49
N SER A 38 2.32 14.52 -7.06
CA SER A 38 2.59 15.79 -6.43
C SER A 38 1.31 16.61 -6.40
N ASP A 39 0.39 16.21 -5.53
CA ASP A 39 -0.79 17.01 -5.23
C ASP A 39 -0.78 17.25 -3.73
N ASP A 40 0.11 18.16 -3.32
CA ASP A 40 0.02 18.84 -2.03
C ASP A 40 -1.10 19.88 -2.15
N SER A 41 -2.34 19.42 -2.13
CA SER A 41 -3.47 20.31 -1.99
C SER A 41 -3.64 20.68 -0.52
N THR A 42 -2.75 21.52 -0.01
CA THR A 42 -3.18 22.49 1.00
C THR A 42 -4.19 23.40 0.31
N ASP A 43 -5.45 23.17 0.66
CA ASP A 43 -6.59 24.00 0.31
C ASP A 43 -6.19 25.50 0.29
N ASN A 44 -6.03 26.05 -0.90
CA ASN A 44 -6.39 27.46 -1.16
C ASN A 44 -6.56 27.73 -2.65
N SER A 45 -7.77 28.11 -2.99
CA SER A 45 -8.24 28.55 -4.28
C SER A 45 -7.28 29.53 -4.98
N SER A 46 -6.62 29.10 -6.06
CA SER A 46 -6.33 29.94 -7.22
C SER A 46 -5.94 29.09 -8.43
N SER A 47 -6.58 29.36 -9.55
CA SER A 47 -6.32 28.76 -10.85
C SER A 47 -4.85 28.86 -11.24
N SER A 48 -4.14 27.73 -11.27
CA SER A 48 -2.92 27.59 -12.04
C SER A 48 -3.06 26.36 -12.92
N THR A 49 -2.75 26.54 -14.19
CA THR A 49 -2.65 25.49 -15.21
C THR A 49 -1.47 24.60 -14.85
N ASP A 50 -1.70 23.60 -14.03
CA ASP A 50 -0.68 22.61 -13.73
C ASP A 50 -0.53 21.63 -14.88
N ASN A 51 0.58 21.82 -15.58
CA ASN A 51 1.07 20.94 -16.62
C ASN A 51 2.11 19.96 -16.01
N SER A 52 1.85 19.45 -14.81
CA SER A 52 2.63 18.36 -14.23
C SER A 52 2.00 17.05 -14.67
N SER A 53 2.61 16.40 -15.66
CA SER A 53 2.27 15.03 -16.03
C SER A 53 2.62 14.13 -14.82
N GLY A 54 1.63 13.82 -14.00
CA GLY A 54 1.80 12.94 -12.86
C GLY A 54 2.32 11.58 -13.31
N LEU A 55 3.30 11.02 -12.60
CA LEU A 55 3.84 9.70 -12.85
C LEU A 55 3.19 8.70 -11.90
N PHE A 56 2.53 7.68 -12.45
CA PHE A 56 2.10 6.52 -11.69
C PHE A 56 3.25 5.51 -11.62
N ILE A 57 3.49 4.96 -10.45
CA ILE A 57 4.48 3.91 -10.22
C ILE A 57 3.79 2.74 -9.53
N ALA A 58 4.00 1.53 -10.04
CA ALA A 58 3.58 0.28 -9.42
C ALA A 58 4.80 -0.56 -9.09
N VAL A 59 4.87 -1.08 -7.87
CA VAL A 59 5.95 -1.96 -7.41
C VAL A 59 5.38 -3.33 -7.04
N GLY A 60 6.24 -4.36 -6.97
CA GLY A 60 5.75 -5.71 -6.67
C GLY A 60 6.83 -6.77 -6.57
N ALA A 61 6.39 -8.02 -6.69
CA ALA A 61 7.23 -9.21 -6.54
C ALA A 61 8.42 -9.24 -7.52
N SER A 62 9.50 -9.91 -7.08
CA SER A 62 10.71 -10.13 -7.88
C SER A 62 11.34 -8.84 -8.43
N GLY A 63 11.25 -7.74 -7.70
CA GLY A 63 11.80 -6.44 -8.10
C GLY A 63 11.03 -5.77 -9.23
N THR A 64 9.77 -6.18 -9.47
CA THR A 64 8.92 -5.53 -10.47
C THR A 64 8.70 -4.06 -10.13
N LEU A 65 8.89 -3.20 -11.12
CA LEU A 65 8.55 -1.79 -11.07
C LEU A 65 8.06 -1.34 -12.43
N LEU A 66 6.88 -0.76 -12.47
CA LEU A 66 6.24 -0.26 -13.68
C LEU A 66 5.98 1.23 -13.51
N THR A 67 6.07 1.98 -14.61
CA THR A 67 5.75 3.40 -14.66
C THR A 67 4.71 3.69 -15.74
N SER A 68 3.87 4.68 -15.50
CA SER A 68 2.87 5.16 -16.44
C SER A 68 2.63 6.65 -16.26
N SER A 69 2.52 7.41 -17.34
CA SER A 69 2.13 8.83 -17.31
C SER A 69 0.62 9.05 -17.43
N ASP A 70 -0.12 8.00 -17.83
CA ASP A 70 -1.55 8.09 -18.14
C ASP A 70 -2.41 7.05 -17.37
N GLY A 71 -1.76 6.19 -16.52
CA GLY A 71 -2.41 5.09 -15.81
C GLY A 71 -2.96 3.99 -16.72
N THR A 72 -2.69 4.06 -18.02
CA THR A 72 -3.20 3.12 -19.02
C THR A 72 -2.11 2.34 -19.73
N THR A 73 -1.01 3.00 -20.05
CA THR A 73 0.16 2.42 -20.72
C THR A 73 1.28 2.29 -19.72
N TRP A 74 1.71 1.05 -19.44
CA TRP A 74 2.70 0.76 -18.42
C TRP A 74 4.01 0.27 -19.03
N THR A 75 5.12 0.77 -18.50
CA THR A 75 6.47 0.44 -18.95
C THR A 75 7.25 -0.16 -17.79
N SER A 76 7.82 -1.36 -18.00
CA SER A 76 8.66 -2.02 -17.01
C SER A 76 10.04 -1.33 -16.92
N GLN A 77 10.51 -1.12 -15.70
CA GLN A 77 11.80 -0.52 -15.40
C GLN A 77 12.76 -1.54 -14.81
N THR A 78 14.06 -1.33 -15.01
CA THR A 78 15.09 -2.18 -14.42
C THR A 78 15.48 -1.65 -13.04
N THR A 79 15.17 -2.41 -12.00
CA THR A 79 15.40 -2.00 -10.58
C THR A 79 16.76 -2.41 -10.04
N GLY A 80 17.42 -3.40 -10.68
CA GLY A 80 18.68 -3.96 -10.20
C GLY A 80 18.55 -4.88 -8.99
N THR A 81 17.32 -5.21 -8.56
CA THR A 81 17.02 -6.15 -7.46
C THR A 81 16.04 -7.22 -7.91
N SER A 82 16.11 -8.39 -7.30
CA SER A 82 15.09 -9.45 -7.40
C SER A 82 14.24 -9.56 -6.13
N ASN A 83 14.46 -8.71 -5.12
CA ASN A 83 13.66 -8.69 -3.91
C ASN A 83 12.29 -8.06 -4.20
N ASN A 84 11.26 -8.52 -3.52
CA ASN A 84 9.93 -7.91 -3.62
C ASN A 84 10.01 -6.46 -3.16
N LEU A 85 9.45 -5.56 -3.95
CA LEU A 85 9.26 -4.16 -3.60
C LEU A 85 7.83 -3.98 -3.08
N ARG A 86 7.68 -3.25 -1.97
CA ARG A 86 6.41 -3.09 -1.25
C ARG A 86 5.83 -1.70 -1.35
N SER A 87 6.66 -0.68 -1.30
CA SER A 87 6.19 0.71 -1.27
C SER A 87 7.13 1.63 -2.04
N VAL A 88 6.60 2.76 -2.50
CA VAL A 88 7.35 3.83 -3.14
C VAL A 88 6.85 5.18 -2.67
N ALA A 89 7.76 6.12 -2.37
CA ALA A 89 7.44 7.49 -2.02
C ALA A 89 8.18 8.48 -2.94
N TYR A 90 7.63 9.68 -3.07
CA TYR A 90 8.21 10.79 -3.84
C TYR A 90 8.26 12.05 -2.99
N ASP A 91 9.34 12.81 -3.09
CA ASP A 91 9.55 14.05 -2.32
C ASP A 91 8.86 15.28 -2.93
N GLY A 92 8.07 15.10 -3.97
CA GLY A 92 7.42 16.21 -4.68
C GLY A 92 8.35 17.01 -5.61
N SER A 93 9.65 16.70 -5.66
CA SER A 93 10.62 17.47 -6.43
C SER A 93 11.52 16.65 -7.34
N SER A 94 12.25 15.68 -6.81
CA SER A 94 13.28 14.98 -7.60
C SER A 94 13.65 13.60 -7.09
N THR A 95 13.14 13.13 -5.94
CA THR A 95 13.62 11.88 -5.36
C THR A 95 12.47 10.90 -5.17
N LEU A 96 12.55 9.79 -5.88
CA LEU A 96 11.73 8.61 -5.69
C LEU A 96 12.50 7.60 -4.85
N VAL A 97 11.84 7.02 -3.85
CA VAL A 97 12.38 5.98 -2.98
C VAL A 97 11.46 4.79 -3.04
N ALA A 98 11.95 3.61 -3.40
CA ALA A 98 11.20 2.36 -3.28
C ALA A 98 11.89 1.43 -2.30
N VAL A 99 11.08 0.74 -1.50
CA VAL A 99 11.53 -0.14 -0.42
C VAL A 99 10.92 -1.53 -0.54
N GLY A 100 11.53 -2.51 0.14
CA GLY A 100 11.02 -3.88 0.12
C GLY A 100 11.81 -4.86 0.97
N TYR A 101 11.68 -6.13 0.60
CA TYR A 101 12.23 -7.26 1.33
C TYR A 101 13.74 -7.19 1.53
N SER A 102 14.21 -7.83 2.63
CA SER A 102 15.63 -7.94 2.98
C SER A 102 16.35 -6.58 3.07
N GLY A 103 15.66 -5.57 3.57
CA GLY A 103 16.21 -4.23 3.75
C GLY A 103 16.45 -3.48 2.44
N THR A 104 15.78 -3.87 1.36
CA THR A 104 15.96 -3.24 0.05
C THR A 104 15.49 -1.78 0.07
N ILE A 105 16.37 -0.88 -0.37
CA ILE A 105 16.04 0.52 -0.71
C ILE A 105 16.66 0.83 -2.07
N ILE A 106 15.88 1.36 -2.99
CA ILE A 106 16.35 1.89 -4.28
C ILE A 106 15.81 3.30 -4.49
N THR A 107 16.56 4.15 -5.18
CA THR A 107 16.17 5.52 -5.47
C THR A 107 16.29 5.86 -6.93
N SER A 108 15.47 6.78 -7.39
CA SER A 108 15.51 7.31 -8.76
C SER A 108 15.18 8.81 -8.75
N SER A 109 15.69 9.54 -9.73
CA SER A 109 15.31 10.94 -9.98
C SER A 109 14.40 11.10 -11.19
N ASP A 110 14.18 10.04 -11.96
CA ASP A 110 13.48 10.08 -13.24
C ASP A 110 12.42 8.95 -13.40
N GLY A 111 12.32 8.07 -12.39
CA GLY A 111 11.44 6.90 -12.42
C GLY A 111 11.91 5.77 -13.34
N THR A 112 13.04 5.95 -14.05
CA THR A 112 13.56 4.97 -15.04
C THR A 112 14.90 4.37 -14.64
N THR A 113 15.78 5.18 -14.03
CA THR A 113 17.10 4.76 -13.59
C THR A 113 17.11 4.61 -12.06
N TRP A 114 17.24 3.38 -11.56
CA TRP A 114 17.18 3.07 -10.14
C TRP A 114 18.54 2.69 -9.59
N THR A 115 18.85 3.20 -8.40
CA THR A 115 20.15 3.00 -7.72
C THR A 115 19.91 2.42 -6.32
N SER A 116 20.57 1.29 -6.03
CA SER A 116 20.51 0.67 -4.69
C SER A 116 21.15 1.54 -3.61
N ARG A 117 20.53 1.55 -2.42
CA ARG A 117 20.99 2.26 -1.23
C ARG A 117 21.18 1.30 -0.06
N THR A 118 22.02 1.66 0.88
CA THR A 118 22.27 0.88 2.08
C THR A 118 21.26 1.27 3.17
N SER A 119 20.40 0.38 3.57
CA SER A 119 19.43 0.59 4.66
C SER A 119 20.04 0.42 6.05
N GLY A 120 21.06 -0.40 6.18
CA GLY A 120 21.65 -0.78 7.48
C GLY A 120 20.92 -1.95 8.17
N THR A 121 19.86 -2.47 7.60
CA THR A 121 19.07 -3.61 8.14
C THR A 121 18.93 -4.73 7.11
N THR A 122 18.60 -5.93 7.58
CA THR A 122 18.15 -7.06 6.76
C THR A 122 16.67 -7.37 6.97
N ASN A 123 15.98 -6.62 7.84
CA ASN A 123 14.55 -6.76 8.04
C ASN A 123 13.82 -6.29 6.78
N ASP A 124 12.66 -6.85 6.53
CA ASP A 124 11.78 -6.39 5.47
C ASP A 124 11.33 -4.96 5.80
N ILE A 125 11.36 -4.10 4.78
CA ILE A 125 10.86 -2.73 4.86
C ILE A 125 9.52 -2.72 4.13
N ASN A 126 8.45 -2.45 4.89
CA ASN A 126 7.09 -2.63 4.43
C ASN A 126 6.52 -1.38 3.77
N ASN A 127 6.90 -0.21 4.28
CA ASN A 127 6.40 1.06 3.75
C ASN A 127 7.44 2.18 3.85
N VAL A 128 7.31 3.19 3.00
CA VAL A 128 8.08 4.44 3.02
C VAL A 128 7.15 5.62 2.75
N SER A 129 7.27 6.68 3.54
CA SER A 129 6.51 7.93 3.40
C SER A 129 7.45 9.13 3.42
N TYR A 130 6.99 10.25 2.87
CA TYR A 130 7.71 11.52 2.84
C TYR A 130 6.91 12.63 3.53
N ASP A 131 7.56 13.39 4.39
CA ASP A 131 7.02 14.59 5.02
C ASP A 131 7.52 15.83 4.29
N SER A 132 6.65 16.49 3.56
CA SER A 132 6.98 17.73 2.85
C SER A 132 7.31 18.89 3.79
N SER A 133 6.83 18.86 5.04
CA SER A 133 7.08 19.92 6.03
C SER A 133 8.46 19.85 6.63
N SER A 134 8.96 18.66 6.93
CA SER A 134 10.33 18.45 7.46
C SER A 134 11.36 18.17 6.37
N GLY A 135 10.91 17.80 5.15
CA GLY A 135 11.78 17.39 4.07
C GLY A 135 12.41 16.00 4.29
N ALA A 136 11.75 15.11 5.03
CA ALA A 136 12.30 13.83 5.42
C ALA A 136 11.47 12.64 4.95
N PHE A 137 12.16 11.56 4.60
CA PHE A 137 11.56 10.23 4.41
C PHE A 137 11.62 9.45 5.72
N ALA A 138 10.59 8.65 5.98
CA ALA A 138 10.65 7.58 6.97
C ALA A 138 10.21 6.26 6.34
N ALA A 139 10.90 5.17 6.71
CA ALA A 139 10.60 3.83 6.26
C ALA A 139 10.42 2.91 7.47
N VAL A 140 9.40 2.07 7.44
CA VAL A 140 9.03 1.16 8.51
C VAL A 140 9.01 -0.28 8.04
N GLY A 141 9.13 -1.23 8.97
CA GLY A 141 9.16 -2.63 8.62
C GLY A 141 9.10 -3.58 9.79
N ASP A 142 9.57 -4.78 9.55
CA ASP A 142 9.55 -5.88 10.50
C ASP A 142 10.34 -5.56 11.77
N ASN A 143 9.89 -6.19 12.89
CA ASN A 143 10.51 -6.04 14.21
C ASN A 143 10.62 -4.56 14.64
N GLY A 144 9.63 -3.75 14.31
CA GLY A 144 9.58 -2.32 14.67
C GLY A 144 10.63 -1.47 13.96
N THR A 145 11.20 -1.94 12.85
CA THR A 145 12.19 -1.18 12.08
C THR A 145 11.65 0.20 11.74
N LEU A 146 12.45 1.23 12.03
CA LEU A 146 12.22 2.62 11.63
C LEU A 146 13.53 3.22 11.14
N LEU A 147 13.54 3.65 9.90
CA LEU A 147 14.65 4.33 9.25
C LEU A 147 14.21 5.72 8.81
N THR A 148 15.07 6.71 8.93
CA THR A 148 14.79 8.08 8.45
C THR A 148 15.89 8.58 7.53
N SER A 149 15.54 9.45 6.58
CA SER A 149 16.47 10.03 5.62
C SER A 149 16.02 11.42 5.19
N SER A 150 16.93 12.36 5.07
CA SER A 150 16.65 13.70 4.52
C SER A 150 16.88 13.81 3.01
N ASP A 151 17.42 12.76 2.38
CA ASP A 151 17.82 12.79 0.97
C ASP A 151 17.41 11.52 0.19
N GLY A 152 16.74 10.57 0.87
CA GLY A 152 16.39 9.24 0.32
C GLY A 152 17.59 8.33 0.11
N SER A 153 18.82 8.83 0.26
CA SER A 153 20.05 8.10 -0.09
C SER A 153 20.81 7.61 1.14
N THR A 154 20.83 8.42 2.20
CA THR A 154 21.51 8.13 3.45
C THR A 154 20.48 7.90 4.54
N TRP A 155 20.48 6.71 5.12
CA TRP A 155 19.46 6.27 6.08
C TRP A 155 20.02 6.16 7.49
N THR A 156 19.26 6.62 8.47
CA THR A 156 19.57 6.56 9.90
C THR A 156 18.59 5.63 10.58
N ASP A 157 19.09 4.63 11.31
CA ASP A 157 18.27 3.71 12.10
C ASP A 157 17.75 4.40 13.38
N LYS A 158 16.43 4.44 13.53
CA LYS A 158 15.68 4.98 14.67
C LYS A 158 14.93 3.89 15.45
N THR A 159 15.07 2.63 15.09
CA THR A 159 14.36 1.49 15.68
C THR A 159 14.44 1.47 17.20
N SER A 160 15.65 1.62 17.75
CA SER A 160 15.87 1.59 19.20
C SER A 160 15.30 2.79 19.92
N SER A 161 15.29 3.99 19.30
CA SER A 161 14.79 5.21 19.92
C SER A 161 13.26 5.26 19.93
N CYS A 162 12.63 4.75 18.89
CA CYS A 162 11.18 4.63 18.80
C CYS A 162 10.63 3.50 19.68
N GLY A 163 11.34 2.37 19.78
CA GLY A 163 11.00 1.25 20.68
C GLY A 163 9.76 0.46 20.27
N MET A 164 9.38 0.50 18.99
CA MET A 164 8.37 -0.40 18.42
C MET A 164 8.95 -1.82 18.38
N THR A 165 8.12 -2.84 18.60
CA THR A 165 8.55 -4.24 18.64
C THR A 165 7.76 -5.13 17.68
N GLU A 166 6.60 -4.67 17.27
CA GLU A 166 5.72 -5.35 16.31
C GLU A 166 6.21 -5.09 14.89
N ASN A 167 5.74 -5.90 13.92
CA ASN A 167 5.88 -5.54 12.52
C ASN A 167 5.02 -4.31 12.24
N ILE A 168 5.61 -3.32 11.62
CA ILE A 168 4.94 -2.10 11.19
C ILE A 168 4.71 -2.22 9.69
N TRP A 169 3.44 -2.12 9.30
CA TRP A 169 3.04 -2.29 7.92
C TRP A 169 3.00 -0.98 7.15
N ASP A 170 2.64 0.09 7.83
CA ASP A 170 2.47 1.38 7.17
C ASP A 170 2.84 2.57 8.06
N ILE A 171 3.23 3.67 7.42
CA ILE A 171 3.53 4.95 8.03
C ILE A 171 3.06 6.10 7.15
N ASP A 172 2.36 7.07 7.72
CA ASP A 172 1.94 8.29 7.04
C ASP A 172 2.53 9.51 7.75
N LEU A 173 3.22 10.33 6.98
CA LEU A 173 3.86 11.59 7.40
C LEU A 173 3.17 12.82 6.78
N SER A 174 2.04 12.66 6.10
CA SER A 174 1.36 13.73 5.36
C SER A 174 0.79 14.81 6.27
N ASN A 175 0.62 14.53 7.57
CA ASN A 175 0.25 15.54 8.55
C ASN A 175 1.52 16.19 9.13
N SER A 176 1.76 17.46 8.81
CA SER A 176 2.93 18.23 9.23
C SER A 176 3.18 18.33 10.76
N SER A 177 2.25 17.84 11.58
CA SER A 177 2.35 17.91 13.04
C SER A 177 2.71 16.58 13.70
N ILE A 178 2.43 15.46 13.04
CA ILE A 178 2.59 14.14 13.64
C ILE A 178 2.72 13.05 12.56
N GLY A 179 3.74 12.24 12.65
CA GLY A 179 3.85 10.98 11.92
C GLY A 179 3.06 9.89 12.65
N VAL A 180 2.33 9.06 11.92
CA VAL A 180 1.56 7.93 12.44
C VAL A 180 2.03 6.65 11.76
N ALA A 181 2.30 5.61 12.54
CA ALA A 181 2.65 4.27 12.07
C ALA A 181 1.70 3.24 12.66
N LEU A 182 1.38 2.21 11.90
CA LEU A 182 0.51 1.11 12.34
C LEU A 182 1.04 -0.26 11.92
N GLY A 183 0.58 -1.30 12.61
CA GLY A 183 1.10 -2.65 12.38
C GLY A 183 0.25 -3.75 13.00
N ASP A 184 0.93 -4.83 13.35
CA ASP A 184 0.33 -6.04 13.93
C ASP A 184 -0.43 -5.77 15.22
N ASN A 185 -1.41 -6.65 15.50
CA ASN A 185 -2.17 -6.68 16.76
C ASN A 185 -2.88 -5.36 17.10
N GLY A 186 -3.22 -4.56 16.10
CA GLY A 186 -3.88 -3.28 16.28
C GLY A 186 -2.94 -2.18 16.82
N SER A 187 -1.64 -2.34 16.66
CA SER A 187 -0.65 -1.36 17.12
C SER A 187 -0.72 -0.07 16.32
N ILE A 188 -0.69 1.06 17.02
CA ILE A 188 -0.56 2.40 16.44
C ILE A 188 0.49 3.16 17.26
N TYR A 189 1.39 3.84 16.58
CA TYR A 189 2.42 4.68 17.15
C TYR A 189 2.39 6.08 16.53
N THR A 190 2.79 7.06 17.30
CA THR A 190 2.92 8.44 16.82
C THR A 190 4.26 9.01 17.21
N SER A 191 4.82 9.85 16.34
CA SER A 191 6.02 10.62 16.59
C SER A 191 5.83 12.05 16.09
N ALA A 192 6.33 13.04 16.88
CA ALA A 192 6.35 14.44 16.50
C ALA A 192 7.80 14.98 16.33
N ASP A 193 8.79 14.10 16.33
CA ASP A 193 10.21 14.42 16.33
C ASP A 193 11.04 13.53 15.37
N ASN A 194 10.44 13.18 14.23
CA ASN A 194 11.07 12.36 13.19
C ASN A 194 11.60 11.00 13.71
N GLY A 195 10.87 10.37 14.63
CA GLY A 195 11.20 9.06 15.17
C GLY A 195 12.25 9.05 16.28
N ASP A 196 12.64 10.21 16.81
CA ASP A 196 13.52 10.27 17.98
C ASP A 196 12.81 9.76 19.25
N SER A 197 11.47 9.87 19.28
CA SER A 197 10.62 9.20 20.25
C SER A 197 9.28 8.82 19.63
N CYS A 198 8.72 7.66 20.06
CA CYS A 198 7.41 7.22 19.64
C CYS A 198 6.50 6.97 20.84
N THR A 199 5.20 7.22 20.66
CA THR A 199 4.19 6.99 21.68
C THR A 199 3.16 6.02 21.14
N SER A 200 2.97 4.87 21.84
CA SER A 200 1.90 3.93 21.53
C SER A 200 0.54 4.55 21.78
N ARG A 201 -0.42 4.29 20.89
CA ARG A 201 -1.81 4.77 20.95
C ARG A 201 -2.77 3.60 21.02
N THR A 202 -3.92 3.84 21.65
CA THR A 202 -4.97 2.81 21.74
C THR A 202 -5.84 2.87 20.49
N SER A 203 -5.79 1.83 19.66
CA SER A 203 -6.65 1.69 18.49
C SER A 203 -8.07 1.20 18.83
N GLY A 204 -8.21 0.42 19.91
CA GLY A 204 -9.42 -0.34 20.21
C GLY A 204 -9.61 -1.59 19.33
N ALA A 205 -8.66 -1.91 18.44
CA ALA A 205 -8.64 -3.08 17.58
C ALA A 205 -7.52 -4.05 18.00
N THR A 206 -7.64 -5.30 17.58
CA THR A 206 -6.64 -6.37 17.79
C THR A 206 -6.30 -7.09 16.50
N VAL A 207 -6.67 -6.50 15.37
CA VAL A 207 -6.42 -7.03 14.02
C VAL A 207 -5.10 -6.51 13.50
N GLU A 208 -4.63 -7.12 12.42
CA GLU A 208 -3.56 -6.60 11.60
C GLU A 208 -4.05 -5.39 10.80
N PHE A 209 -3.31 -4.29 10.86
CA PHE A 209 -3.55 -3.15 10.00
C PHE A 209 -2.69 -3.27 8.75
N ASN A 210 -3.29 -2.99 7.60
CA ASN A 210 -2.65 -3.13 6.30
C ASN A 210 -2.25 -1.79 5.67
N GLU A 211 -3.01 -0.73 5.95
CA GLU A 211 -2.85 0.57 5.30
C GLU A 211 -3.24 1.73 6.22
N LEU A 212 -2.53 2.82 6.06
CA LEU A 212 -2.79 4.11 6.69
C LEU A 212 -2.69 5.20 5.62
N TYR A 213 -3.66 6.07 5.53
CA TYR A 213 -3.55 7.24 4.68
C TYR A 213 -4.20 8.46 5.33
N TYR A 214 -3.70 9.63 4.96
CA TYR A 214 -4.22 10.93 5.38
C TYR A 214 -4.86 11.65 4.20
N GLY A 215 -6.04 12.20 4.39
CA GLY A 215 -6.73 12.96 3.38
C GLY A 215 -7.82 13.80 4.01
N ASN A 216 -8.05 15.00 3.47
CA ASN A 216 -9.06 15.93 3.95
C ASN A 216 -9.04 16.07 5.50
N SER A 217 -7.83 16.29 6.06
CA SER A 217 -7.60 16.47 7.51
C SER A 217 -7.97 15.26 8.39
N THR A 218 -7.99 14.05 7.83
CA THR A 218 -8.39 12.84 8.57
C THR A 218 -7.48 11.66 8.18
N PHE A 219 -6.91 11.00 9.18
CA PHE A 219 -6.26 9.69 9.03
C PHE A 219 -7.32 8.59 8.92
N VAL A 220 -7.08 7.63 8.06
CA VAL A 220 -7.87 6.41 7.93
C VAL A 220 -6.93 5.22 8.01
N ALA A 221 -7.20 4.30 8.94
CA ALA A 221 -6.51 3.02 9.07
C ALA A 221 -7.42 1.90 8.58
N LEU A 222 -6.90 1.05 7.72
CA LEU A 222 -7.56 -0.12 7.14
C LEU A 222 -6.90 -1.40 7.65
N GLY A 223 -7.66 -2.46 7.78
CA GLY A 223 -7.11 -3.72 8.25
C GLY A 223 -8.01 -4.92 8.01
N ASP A 224 -7.63 -6.01 8.63
CA ASP A 224 -8.32 -7.28 8.56
C ASP A 224 -9.75 -7.21 9.11
N ASN A 225 -10.57 -8.19 8.70
CA ASN A 225 -11.96 -8.32 9.10
C ASN A 225 -12.80 -7.08 8.79
N GLY A 226 -12.48 -6.35 7.72
CA GLY A 226 -13.17 -5.14 7.31
C GLY A 226 -12.98 -3.97 8.28
N THR A 227 -11.90 -3.96 9.03
CA THR A 227 -11.62 -2.90 10.01
C THR A 227 -11.33 -1.59 9.31
N ILE A 228 -12.03 -0.54 9.75
CA ILE A 228 -11.77 0.86 9.41
C ILE A 228 -11.76 1.67 10.69
N LEU A 229 -10.68 2.39 10.93
CA LEU A 229 -10.62 3.42 11.98
C LEU A 229 -10.39 4.77 11.33
N SER A 230 -10.86 5.85 11.97
CA SER A 230 -10.50 7.21 11.56
C SER A 230 -10.10 8.07 12.74
N SER A 231 -9.22 9.04 12.48
CA SER A 231 -8.70 10.00 13.46
C SER A 231 -8.38 11.33 12.80
N THR A 232 -8.68 12.43 13.45
CA THR A 232 -8.30 13.78 13.00
C THR A 232 -6.99 14.27 13.63
N ASP A 233 -6.51 13.56 14.66
CA ASP A 233 -5.33 13.96 15.43
C ASP A 233 -4.23 12.88 15.46
N GLY A 234 -4.47 11.71 14.86
CA GLY A 234 -3.57 10.54 14.92
C GLY A 234 -3.49 9.89 16.31
N ILE A 235 -4.16 10.43 17.31
CA ILE A 235 -4.06 10.03 18.71
C ILE A 235 -5.32 9.31 19.18
N THR A 236 -6.49 9.87 18.83
CA THR A 236 -7.80 9.34 19.21
C THR A 236 -8.45 8.67 18.01
N TRP A 237 -8.65 7.37 18.09
CA TRP A 237 -9.15 6.56 16.98
C TRP A 237 -10.59 6.11 17.22
N THR A 238 -11.39 6.14 16.17
CA THR A 238 -12.82 5.76 16.22
C THR A 238 -13.12 4.74 15.12
N ALA A 239 -13.71 3.61 15.53
CA ALA A 239 -14.12 2.56 14.60
C ALA A 239 -15.28 3.03 13.70
N ARG A 240 -15.20 2.63 12.40
CA ARG A 240 -16.20 2.93 11.38
C ARG A 240 -16.81 1.65 10.84
N THR A 241 -18.04 1.74 10.35
CA THR A 241 -18.74 0.60 9.76
C THR A 241 -18.38 0.48 8.29
N SER A 242 -17.66 -0.58 7.94
CA SER A 242 -17.28 -0.89 6.56
C SER A 242 -18.38 -1.63 5.77
N GLY A 243 -19.24 -2.38 6.46
CA GLY A 243 -20.24 -3.25 5.83
C GLY A 243 -19.67 -4.55 5.23
N THR A 244 -18.40 -4.87 5.51
CA THR A 244 -17.74 -6.12 5.10
C THR A 244 -16.98 -6.76 6.26
N THR A 245 -16.67 -8.05 6.14
CA THR A 245 -15.73 -8.77 7.01
C THR A 245 -14.47 -9.19 6.27
N ASP A 246 -14.33 -8.82 5.01
CA ASP A 246 -13.14 -9.11 4.21
C ASP A 246 -12.03 -8.11 4.53
N SER A 247 -10.76 -8.54 4.43
CA SER A 247 -9.61 -7.67 4.67
C SER A 247 -9.56 -6.53 3.66
N LEU A 248 -9.20 -5.35 4.14
CA LEU A 248 -8.98 -4.14 3.36
C LEU A 248 -7.47 -3.90 3.29
N TYR A 249 -6.93 -3.82 2.08
CA TYR A 249 -5.48 -3.83 1.86
C TYR A 249 -4.89 -2.47 1.54
N SER A 250 -5.65 -1.59 0.90
CA SER A 250 -5.17 -0.27 0.54
C SER A 250 -6.30 0.74 0.44
N GLY A 251 -5.97 2.01 0.55
CA GLY A 251 -6.92 3.10 0.43
C GLY A 251 -6.25 4.43 0.13
N THR A 252 -7.05 5.37 -0.32
CA THR A 252 -6.58 6.74 -0.57
C THR A 252 -7.75 7.72 -0.58
N TYR A 253 -7.42 9.00 -0.48
CA TYR A 253 -8.36 10.09 -0.67
C TYR A 253 -8.13 10.76 -2.01
N GLY A 254 -9.17 10.95 -2.80
CA GLY A 254 -9.09 11.63 -4.08
C GLY A 254 -10.47 11.99 -4.61
N ASN A 255 -10.57 13.00 -5.46
CA ASN A 255 -11.83 13.47 -6.03
C ASN A 255 -12.95 13.60 -4.97
N SER A 256 -12.62 14.17 -3.81
CA SER A 256 -13.52 14.35 -2.66
C SER A 256 -14.14 13.05 -2.10
N ASN A 257 -13.48 11.91 -2.30
CA ASN A 257 -13.90 10.61 -1.77
C ASN A 257 -12.77 9.90 -1.05
N TYR A 258 -13.10 9.28 0.06
CA TYR A 258 -12.29 8.24 0.69
C TYR A 258 -12.61 6.92 0.02
N VAL A 259 -11.58 6.18 -0.32
CA VAL A 259 -11.71 4.89 -1.01
C VAL A 259 -10.88 3.85 -0.29
N ALA A 260 -11.42 2.63 -0.18
CA ALA A 260 -10.69 1.47 0.32
C ALA A 260 -10.93 0.28 -0.63
N VAL A 261 -9.87 -0.49 -0.87
CA VAL A 261 -9.90 -1.72 -1.67
C VAL A 261 -9.36 -2.89 -0.88
N GLY A 262 -9.71 -4.11 -1.27
CA GLY A 262 -9.28 -5.27 -0.50
C GLY A 262 -9.60 -6.61 -1.16
N ALA A 263 -9.77 -7.61 -0.31
CA ALA A 263 -10.03 -8.98 -0.69
C ALA A 263 -11.27 -9.12 -1.57
N TRP A 264 -11.20 -10.03 -2.54
CA TRP A 264 -12.31 -10.43 -3.40
C TRP A 264 -12.95 -9.27 -4.18
N GLY A 265 -12.14 -8.27 -4.56
CA GLY A 265 -12.63 -7.12 -5.30
C GLY A 265 -13.47 -6.16 -4.45
N ASN A 266 -13.26 -6.12 -3.13
CA ASN A 266 -13.90 -5.09 -2.32
C ASN A 266 -13.44 -3.71 -2.78
N LEU A 267 -14.42 -2.84 -2.96
CA LEU A 267 -14.25 -1.43 -3.22
C LEU A 267 -15.28 -0.68 -2.37
N LEU A 268 -14.81 0.10 -1.44
CA LEU A 268 -15.63 0.87 -0.51
C LEU A 268 -15.36 2.36 -0.72
N THR A 269 -16.41 3.16 -0.60
CA THR A 269 -16.30 4.62 -0.72
C THR A 269 -17.05 5.32 0.41
N ALA A 270 -16.54 6.48 0.79
CA ALA A 270 -17.20 7.41 1.69
C ALA A 270 -16.86 8.85 1.30
N SER A 271 -17.83 9.74 1.33
CA SER A 271 -17.61 11.19 1.14
C SER A 271 -17.00 11.87 2.38
N ASP A 272 -17.10 11.20 3.52
CA ASP A 272 -16.55 11.62 4.82
C ASP A 272 -16.06 10.38 5.55
N ALA A 273 -14.81 10.37 5.99
CA ALA A 273 -14.20 9.24 6.71
C ALA A 273 -14.94 8.85 8.00
N THR A 274 -15.76 9.76 8.56
CA THR A 274 -16.56 9.52 9.76
C THR A 274 -17.92 8.90 9.47
N SER A 275 -18.33 8.85 8.20
CA SER A 275 -19.61 8.30 7.74
C SER A 275 -19.56 6.77 7.61
N THR A 276 -20.71 6.19 7.26
CA THR A 276 -20.81 4.77 6.86
C THR A 276 -20.22 4.61 5.47
N TRP A 277 -19.33 3.64 5.31
CA TRP A 277 -18.75 3.30 4.04
C TRP A 277 -19.73 2.50 3.18
N THR A 278 -19.77 2.79 1.90
CA THR A 278 -20.64 2.13 0.94
C THR A 278 -19.83 1.13 0.12
N SER A 279 -20.29 -0.13 0.09
CA SER A 279 -19.67 -1.15 -0.75
C SER A 279 -20.12 -1.00 -2.21
N ASN A 280 -19.14 -0.98 -3.11
CA ASN A 280 -19.32 -0.86 -4.58
C ASN A 280 -18.84 -2.13 -5.31
N ARG A 281 -19.09 -3.31 -4.77
CA ARG A 281 -18.61 -4.62 -5.31
C ARG A 281 -19.12 -5.00 -6.71
N THR A 282 -20.00 -4.22 -7.32
CA THR A 282 -20.66 -4.58 -8.59
C THR A 282 -20.03 -3.92 -9.81
N TYR A 283 -18.84 -3.34 -9.70
CA TYR A 283 -18.15 -2.83 -10.86
C TYR A 283 -17.69 -3.96 -11.80
N THR A 284 -17.77 -3.72 -13.09
CA THR A 284 -17.51 -4.72 -14.12
C THR A 284 -16.20 -4.44 -14.84
N GLN A 285 -15.55 -5.50 -15.32
CA GLN A 285 -14.24 -5.43 -15.97
C GLN A 285 -14.26 -4.67 -17.31
N ASP A 286 -15.42 -4.60 -17.97
CA ASP A 286 -15.68 -3.79 -19.16
C ASP A 286 -17.18 -3.53 -19.32
N ALA A 287 -17.55 -2.61 -20.23
CA ALA A 287 -18.96 -2.26 -20.47
C ALA A 287 -19.83 -3.41 -21.03
N THR A 288 -19.22 -4.50 -21.47
CA THR A 288 -19.89 -5.68 -22.01
C THR A 288 -19.89 -6.85 -21.05
N SER A 289 -19.06 -6.80 -19.99
CA SER A 289 -18.96 -7.85 -18.97
C SER A 289 -20.04 -7.71 -17.91
N THR A 290 -20.69 -8.80 -17.57
CA THR A 290 -21.60 -8.89 -16.42
C THR A 290 -20.92 -9.49 -15.18
N THR A 291 -19.62 -9.82 -15.28
CA THR A 291 -18.84 -10.41 -14.19
C THR A 291 -18.16 -9.31 -13.37
N SER A 292 -18.46 -9.30 -12.09
CA SER A 292 -17.74 -8.45 -11.13
C SER A 292 -16.26 -8.82 -11.05
N VAL A 293 -15.41 -7.86 -10.78
CA VAL A 293 -14.01 -8.13 -10.42
C VAL A 293 -14.01 -8.92 -9.10
N ASN A 294 -13.46 -10.11 -9.12
CA ASN A 294 -13.43 -11.03 -7.97
C ASN A 294 -11.98 -11.46 -7.68
N THR A 295 -11.07 -10.53 -7.76
CA THR A 295 -9.63 -10.72 -7.45
C THR A 295 -9.25 -9.81 -6.30
N HIS A 296 -8.21 -10.17 -5.55
CA HIS A 296 -7.68 -9.27 -4.53
C HIS A 296 -7.15 -7.98 -5.17
N LEU A 297 -7.50 -6.85 -4.57
CA LEU A 297 -6.98 -5.53 -4.93
C LEU A 297 -6.03 -5.10 -3.81
N TYR A 298 -4.75 -4.96 -4.14
CA TYR A 298 -3.69 -4.69 -3.18
C TYR A 298 -3.28 -3.23 -3.10
N GLY A 299 -3.60 -2.43 -4.11
CA GLY A 299 -3.28 -1.02 -4.11
C GLY A 299 -4.29 -0.20 -4.89
N ILE A 300 -4.49 1.05 -4.47
CA ILE A 300 -5.30 2.03 -5.17
C ILE A 300 -4.66 3.41 -5.08
N ALA A 301 -4.81 4.16 -6.14
CA ALA A 301 -4.36 5.54 -6.18
C ALA A 301 -5.21 6.40 -7.10
N TYR A 302 -5.23 7.69 -6.82
CA TYR A 302 -5.90 8.70 -7.63
C TYR A 302 -4.89 9.72 -8.16
N GLY A 303 -4.96 10.01 -9.44
CA GLY A 303 -4.11 11.02 -10.08
C GLY A 303 -4.58 11.25 -11.51
N ASN A 304 -4.25 12.40 -12.10
CA ASN A 304 -4.64 12.75 -13.47
C ASN A 304 -6.15 12.56 -13.74
N SER A 305 -6.99 12.78 -12.73
CA SER A 305 -8.43 12.58 -12.78
C SER A 305 -8.87 11.14 -13.07
N ILE A 306 -8.03 10.15 -12.79
CA ILE A 306 -8.37 8.73 -12.87
C ILE A 306 -8.00 7.99 -11.58
N TRP A 307 -8.72 6.91 -11.32
CA TRP A 307 -8.34 5.94 -10.29
C TRP A 307 -7.59 4.81 -10.96
N VAL A 308 -6.51 4.37 -10.34
CA VAL A 308 -5.74 3.19 -10.75
C VAL A 308 -5.73 2.23 -9.58
N MET A 309 -6.07 0.96 -9.85
CA MET A 309 -6.04 -0.12 -8.87
C MET A 309 -5.15 -1.24 -9.38
N VAL A 310 -4.37 -1.84 -8.49
CA VAL A 310 -3.63 -3.06 -8.82
C VAL A 310 -4.08 -4.21 -7.96
N GLY A 311 -3.94 -5.38 -8.52
CA GLY A 311 -4.40 -6.58 -7.85
C GLY A 311 -3.61 -7.82 -8.21
N GLN A 312 -4.14 -8.91 -7.73
CA GLN A 312 -3.59 -10.25 -7.89
C GLN A 312 -3.20 -10.55 -9.34
N SER A 313 -2.10 -11.28 -9.53
CA SER A 313 -1.59 -11.73 -10.84
C SER A 313 -1.20 -10.59 -11.79
N GLY A 314 -0.78 -9.44 -11.26
CA GLY A 314 -0.32 -8.30 -12.06
C GLY A 314 -1.45 -7.56 -12.79
N ASN A 315 -2.70 -7.75 -12.37
CA ASN A 315 -3.83 -7.02 -12.93
C ASN A 315 -3.78 -5.53 -12.54
N ILE A 316 -3.99 -4.68 -13.52
CA ILE A 316 -4.11 -3.23 -13.34
C ILE A 316 -5.47 -2.80 -13.89
N TYR A 317 -6.21 -2.04 -13.11
CA TYR A 317 -7.52 -1.51 -13.46
C TYR A 317 -7.50 0.01 -13.37
N ASN A 318 -8.20 0.69 -14.26
CA ASN A 318 -8.38 2.13 -14.17
C ASN A 318 -9.82 2.54 -14.49
N THR A 319 -10.21 3.73 -14.01
CA THR A 319 -11.48 4.36 -14.39
C THR A 319 -11.29 5.23 -15.62
N SER A 320 -12.31 5.29 -16.47
CA SER A 320 -12.23 6.12 -17.69
C SER A 320 -12.61 7.59 -17.46
N ASP A 321 -13.27 7.90 -16.34
CA ASP A 321 -13.90 9.21 -16.08
C ASP A 321 -13.58 9.78 -14.69
N GLY A 322 -12.67 9.12 -13.94
CA GLY A 322 -12.31 9.54 -12.59
C GLY A 322 -13.42 9.39 -11.55
N THR A 323 -14.52 8.73 -11.89
CA THR A 323 -15.60 8.48 -10.91
C THR A 323 -15.45 7.09 -10.29
N ILE A 324 -15.77 6.98 -9.01
CA ILE A 324 -15.96 5.70 -8.32
C ILE A 324 -17.43 5.58 -7.94
N SER A 325 -18.12 4.59 -8.51
CA SER A 325 -19.54 4.33 -8.25
C SER A 325 -19.87 2.85 -8.39
N THR A 326 -21.07 2.45 -7.98
CA THR A 326 -21.58 1.07 -8.11
C THR A 326 -21.71 0.58 -9.56
N SER A 327 -21.67 1.49 -10.53
CA SER A 327 -21.75 1.19 -11.97
C SER A 327 -20.45 1.49 -12.71
N MET A 328 -19.34 1.63 -12.00
CA MET A 328 -18.04 1.91 -12.57
C MET A 328 -17.58 0.79 -13.52
N VAL A 329 -17.12 1.17 -14.68
CA VAL A 329 -16.43 0.29 -15.62
C VAL A 329 -14.93 0.47 -15.41
N VAL A 330 -14.24 -0.62 -15.07
CA VAL A 330 -12.79 -0.63 -14.96
C VAL A 330 -12.19 -1.37 -16.15
N THR A 331 -11.18 -0.79 -16.76
CA THR A 331 -10.50 -1.43 -17.88
C THR A 331 -9.26 -2.17 -17.35
N SER A 332 -9.22 -3.49 -17.55
CA SER A 332 -8.02 -4.28 -17.23
C SER A 332 -6.88 -3.94 -18.18
N ARG A 333 -5.68 -3.81 -17.64
CA ARG A 333 -4.43 -3.61 -18.37
C ARG A 333 -3.48 -4.76 -18.04
N THR A 334 -2.68 -5.16 -18.99
CA THR A 334 -1.61 -6.12 -18.75
C THR A 334 -0.35 -5.38 -18.33
N SER A 335 0.31 -5.88 -17.29
CA SER A 335 1.56 -5.31 -16.79
C SER A 335 2.73 -5.44 -17.77
N GLY A 336 2.58 -6.21 -18.84
CA GLY A 336 3.67 -6.43 -19.80
C GLY A 336 4.84 -7.26 -19.24
N THR A 337 4.64 -7.96 -18.11
CA THR A 337 5.63 -8.84 -17.45
C THR A 337 5.36 -10.29 -17.78
#